data_0d5d49f70d73ce7f3322606603779b5d
#
_entry.id   0d5d49f70d73ce7f3322606603779b5d
#
_cell.length_a   1.000
_cell.length_b   1.000
_cell.length_c   1.000
_cell.angle_alpha   90.00
_cell.angle_beta   90.00
_cell.angle_gamma   90.00
#
_symmetry.space_group_name_H-M   'P 1'
#
loop_
_entity.id
_entity.type
_entity.pdbx_description
1 polymer ?
#
loop_
_entity_poly.entity_id
_entity_poly.type
_entity_poly.pdbx_seq_one_letter_code
_entity_poly.pdbx_strand_id
1 'polypeptide(L)'
;MSERNLNIEKERYIFRKAKAEDLPAIAEIYSKIHEEEKKGSLYVGWLPGVYPTADTAETALKRQDLFACEEEGNVLASAIINQCQVDVYEEGDWTYCGSEEEVMVLHTLAVNPNATRRGLGSAFVKFYEEYAIQKGCSVLRMDTNERNTIARKLYRKLGYLEAGIVPCEFNGIPEVNLVLLEKKL
;
A
#
# COMPACT_ATOMS: atom_id res chain seq x y z
N MET A 1 17.05 2.67 -15.81
CA MET A 1 16.16 1.83 -16.66
C MET A 1 15.63 2.70 -17.77
N SER A 2 15.68 2.26 -19.03
CA SER A 2 15.30 3.10 -20.16
C SER A 2 13.77 3.30 -20.20
N GLU A 3 13.31 4.42 -20.74
CA GLU A 3 11.88 4.73 -20.94
C GLU A 3 11.08 3.61 -21.64
N ARG A 4 11.74 2.79 -22.44
CA ARG A 4 11.11 1.61 -23.09
C ARG A 4 10.65 0.55 -22.10
N ASN A 5 11.39 0.31 -21.00
CA ASN A 5 10.97 -0.67 -20.00
C ASN A 5 9.79 -0.18 -19.16
N LEU A 6 9.68 1.14 -18.93
CA LEU A 6 8.55 1.72 -18.23
C LEU A 6 7.24 1.62 -19.04
N ASN A 7 7.29 1.80 -20.35
CA ASN A 7 6.11 1.67 -21.21
C ASN A 7 5.61 0.22 -21.32
N ILE A 8 6.52 -0.75 -21.38
CA ILE A 8 6.14 -2.17 -21.46
C ILE A 8 5.46 -2.63 -20.15
N GLU A 9 5.90 -2.12 -18.98
CA GLU A 9 5.26 -2.43 -17.71
C GLU A 9 3.85 -1.80 -17.58
N LYS A 10 3.64 -0.60 -18.14
CA LYS A 10 2.31 0.04 -18.18
C LYS A 10 1.31 -0.71 -19.09
N GLU A 11 1.76 -1.33 -20.16
CA GLU A 11 0.91 -2.13 -21.05
C GLU A 11 0.54 -3.51 -20.45
N ARG A 12 1.32 -3.99 -19.49
CA ARG A 12 1.13 -5.31 -18.89
C ARG A 12 0.10 -5.32 -17.75
N TYR A 13 0.07 -4.27 -16.94
CA TYR A 13 -0.75 -4.17 -15.74
C TYR A 13 -1.84 -3.11 -15.89
N ILE A 14 -3.06 -3.45 -15.53
CA ILE A 14 -4.19 -2.52 -15.49
C ILE A 14 -4.44 -2.16 -14.02
N PHE A 15 -4.29 -0.87 -13.70
CA PHE A 15 -4.61 -0.32 -12.39
C PHE A 15 -5.97 0.37 -12.47
N ARG A 16 -6.87 0.02 -11.57
CA ARG A 16 -8.24 0.54 -11.58
C ARG A 16 -8.87 0.49 -10.18
N LYS A 17 -9.98 1.19 -10.00
CA LYS A 17 -10.83 0.94 -8.84
C LYS A 17 -11.28 -0.52 -8.82
N ALA A 18 -11.28 -1.12 -7.63
CA ALA A 18 -11.78 -2.46 -7.45
C ALA A 18 -13.30 -2.52 -7.62
N LYS A 19 -13.79 -3.68 -7.99
CA LYS A 19 -15.21 -4.01 -8.13
C LYS A 19 -15.58 -5.10 -7.12
N ALA A 20 -16.86 -5.33 -6.91
CA ALA A 20 -17.33 -6.37 -5.99
C ALA A 20 -16.82 -7.78 -6.36
N GLU A 21 -16.68 -8.05 -7.66
CA GLU A 21 -16.15 -9.31 -8.19
C GLU A 21 -14.66 -9.55 -7.88
N ASP A 22 -13.90 -8.50 -7.51
CA ASP A 22 -12.49 -8.61 -7.13
C ASP A 22 -12.30 -9.05 -5.66
N LEU A 23 -13.30 -8.86 -4.82
CA LEU A 23 -13.19 -9.11 -3.37
C LEU A 23 -12.70 -10.51 -3.01
N PRO A 24 -13.16 -11.61 -3.63
CA PRO A 24 -12.65 -12.94 -3.32
C PRO A 24 -11.15 -13.08 -3.62
N ALA A 25 -10.68 -12.54 -4.74
CA ALA A 25 -9.26 -12.59 -5.12
C ALA A 25 -8.40 -11.72 -4.18
N ILE A 26 -8.88 -10.55 -3.76
CA ILE A 26 -8.19 -9.69 -2.80
C ILE A 26 -8.10 -10.36 -1.42
N ALA A 27 -9.19 -10.95 -0.92
CA ALA A 27 -9.19 -11.71 0.33
C ALA A 27 -8.22 -12.91 0.28
N GLU A 28 -8.12 -13.59 -0.86
CA GLU A 28 -7.15 -14.66 -1.07
C GLU A 28 -5.70 -14.14 -1.03
N ILE A 29 -5.43 -12.96 -1.59
CA ILE A 29 -4.09 -12.32 -1.49
C ILE A 29 -3.74 -12.05 -0.04
N TYR A 30 -4.66 -11.50 0.76
CA TYR A 30 -4.44 -11.29 2.20
C TYR A 30 -4.12 -12.60 2.93
N SER A 31 -4.90 -13.65 2.67
CA SER A 31 -4.66 -14.98 3.26
C SER A 31 -3.29 -15.54 2.91
N LYS A 32 -2.86 -15.44 1.66
CA LYS A 32 -1.53 -15.87 1.22
C LYS A 32 -0.41 -15.09 1.90
N ILE A 33 -0.57 -13.77 2.09
CA ILE A 33 0.41 -12.94 2.80
C ILE A 33 0.51 -13.39 4.27
N HIS A 34 -0.62 -13.63 4.94
CA HIS A 34 -0.64 -14.17 6.31
C HIS A 34 0.06 -15.54 6.41
N GLU A 35 -0.14 -16.41 5.43
CA GLU A 35 0.53 -17.72 5.40
C GLU A 35 2.05 -17.59 5.24
N GLU A 36 2.52 -16.68 4.36
CA GLU A 36 3.95 -16.45 4.17
C GLU A 36 4.58 -15.81 5.42
N GLU A 37 3.87 -14.93 6.10
CA GLU A 37 4.31 -14.36 7.38
C GLU A 37 4.43 -15.43 8.47
N LYS A 38 3.43 -16.32 8.57
CA LYS A 38 3.46 -17.44 9.50
C LYS A 38 4.63 -18.41 9.23
N LYS A 39 5.03 -18.58 7.98
CA LYS A 39 6.20 -19.38 7.59
C LYS A 39 7.54 -18.65 7.84
N GLY A 40 7.50 -17.36 8.17
CA GLY A 40 8.70 -16.53 8.37
C GLY A 40 9.40 -16.12 7.07
N SER A 41 8.77 -16.31 5.91
CA SER A 41 9.31 -15.90 4.61
C SER A 41 9.02 -14.44 4.26
N LEU A 42 8.12 -13.81 5.01
CA LEU A 42 7.71 -12.41 4.86
C LEU A 42 7.48 -11.80 6.25
N TYR A 43 7.76 -10.52 6.42
CA TYR A 43 7.52 -9.77 7.66
C TYR A 43 6.77 -8.48 7.35
N VAL A 44 5.44 -8.56 7.28
CA VAL A 44 4.57 -7.40 7.05
C VAL A 44 4.03 -6.84 8.37
N GLY A 45 3.92 -7.69 9.38
CA GLY A 45 3.36 -7.37 10.69
C GLY A 45 1.83 -7.49 10.73
N TRP A 46 1.24 -8.23 9.81
CA TRP A 46 -0.19 -8.47 9.76
C TRP A 46 -0.58 -9.73 10.56
N LEU A 47 -1.78 -9.73 11.15
CA LEU A 47 -2.27 -10.85 11.94
C LEU A 47 -3.53 -11.48 11.32
N PRO A 48 -3.53 -12.80 11.06
CA PRO A 48 -4.71 -13.51 10.56
C PRO A 48 -5.94 -13.29 11.45
N GLY A 49 -7.08 -13.00 10.83
CA GLY A 49 -8.34 -12.72 11.52
C GLY A 49 -8.43 -11.36 12.21
N VAL A 50 -7.35 -10.58 12.25
CA VAL A 50 -7.30 -9.22 12.81
C VAL A 50 -7.19 -8.20 11.68
N TYR A 51 -6.09 -8.24 10.90
CA TYR A 51 -5.87 -7.29 9.82
C TYR A 51 -4.81 -7.77 8.80
N PRO A 52 -5.02 -7.50 7.49
CA PRO A 52 -6.30 -7.17 6.87
C PRO A 52 -7.21 -8.40 6.75
N THR A 53 -8.52 -8.16 6.69
CA THR A 53 -9.53 -9.19 6.53
C THR A 53 -10.38 -8.94 5.28
N ALA A 54 -11.30 -9.84 4.95
CA ALA A 54 -12.28 -9.60 3.89
C ALA A 54 -13.08 -8.32 4.15
N ASP A 55 -13.47 -8.07 5.42
CA ASP A 55 -14.20 -6.85 5.82
C ASP A 55 -13.38 -5.57 5.56
N THR A 56 -12.04 -5.64 5.65
CA THR A 56 -11.16 -4.52 5.30
C THR A 56 -11.36 -4.13 3.82
N ALA A 57 -11.35 -5.12 2.92
CA ALA A 57 -11.57 -4.88 1.49
C ALA A 57 -13.01 -4.43 1.18
N GLU A 58 -14.02 -5.06 1.79
CA GLU A 58 -15.42 -4.68 1.61
C GLU A 58 -15.70 -3.25 2.05
N THR A 59 -15.15 -2.85 3.20
CA THR A 59 -15.29 -1.50 3.73
C THR A 59 -14.63 -0.48 2.80
N ALA A 60 -13.44 -0.76 2.31
CA ALA A 60 -12.75 0.11 1.36
C ALA A 60 -13.49 0.17 0.00
N LEU A 61 -14.07 -0.94 -0.46
CA LEU A 61 -14.90 -0.94 -1.67
C LEU A 61 -16.13 -0.04 -1.51
N LYS A 62 -16.83 -0.13 -0.38
CA LYS A 62 -18.00 0.74 -0.08
C LYS A 62 -17.64 2.22 -0.05
N ARG A 63 -16.44 2.57 0.44
CA ARG A 63 -15.91 3.94 0.40
C ARG A 63 -15.40 4.36 -0.98
N GLN A 64 -15.29 3.44 -1.93
CA GLN A 64 -14.74 3.65 -3.27
C GLN A 64 -13.25 4.04 -3.28
N ASP A 65 -12.50 3.61 -2.29
CA ASP A 65 -11.06 3.85 -2.15
C ASP A 65 -10.19 2.58 -2.28
N LEU A 66 -10.80 1.43 -2.60
CA LEU A 66 -10.11 0.20 -2.93
C LEU A 66 -9.70 0.17 -4.41
N PHE A 67 -8.44 -0.13 -4.65
CA PHE A 67 -7.86 -0.26 -5.99
C PHE A 67 -7.28 -1.65 -6.21
N ALA A 68 -7.34 -2.12 -7.45
CA ALA A 68 -6.80 -3.40 -7.88
C ALA A 68 -5.81 -3.20 -9.03
N CYS A 69 -4.83 -4.08 -9.07
CA CYS A 69 -3.94 -4.26 -10.21
C CYS A 69 -4.23 -5.64 -10.80
N GLU A 70 -4.55 -5.68 -12.09
CA GLU A 70 -4.83 -6.93 -12.80
C GLU A 70 -3.91 -7.12 -14.00
N GLU A 71 -3.73 -8.39 -14.38
CA GLU A 71 -3.09 -8.84 -15.59
C GLU A 71 -3.94 -9.97 -16.17
N GLU A 72 -4.37 -9.83 -17.43
CA GLU A 72 -5.21 -10.81 -18.12
C GLU A 72 -6.47 -11.24 -17.33
N GLY A 73 -7.12 -10.27 -16.65
CA GLY A 73 -8.30 -10.50 -15.82
C GLY A 73 -8.04 -11.08 -14.43
N ASN A 74 -6.79 -11.35 -14.06
CA ASN A 74 -6.43 -11.86 -12.75
C ASN A 74 -5.95 -10.73 -11.83
N VAL A 75 -6.55 -10.56 -10.67
CA VAL A 75 -6.09 -9.60 -9.65
C VAL A 75 -4.79 -10.09 -9.02
N LEU A 76 -3.74 -9.28 -9.12
CA LEU A 76 -2.40 -9.58 -8.62
C LEU A 76 -1.98 -8.75 -7.43
N ALA A 77 -2.61 -7.59 -7.22
CA ALA A 77 -2.34 -6.72 -6.10
C ALA A 77 -3.56 -5.84 -5.79
N SER A 78 -3.64 -5.35 -4.58
CA SER A 78 -4.63 -4.35 -4.16
C SER A 78 -4.01 -3.34 -3.21
N ALA A 79 -4.64 -2.17 -3.13
CA ALA A 79 -4.31 -1.16 -2.12
C ALA A 79 -5.54 -0.28 -1.82
N ILE A 80 -5.51 0.38 -0.68
CA ILE A 80 -6.48 1.41 -0.31
C ILE A 80 -5.79 2.76 -0.50
N ILE A 81 -6.41 3.66 -1.28
CA ILE A 81 -5.86 4.98 -1.57
C ILE A 81 -6.93 6.03 -1.29
N ASN A 82 -6.66 6.91 -0.33
CA ASN A 82 -7.57 7.98 0.06
C ASN A 82 -6.80 9.14 0.72
N GLN A 83 -7.53 10.13 1.25
CA GLN A 83 -6.95 11.28 1.96
C GLN A 83 -7.14 11.18 3.49
N CYS A 84 -7.48 9.98 4.00
CA CYS A 84 -7.67 9.75 5.43
C CYS A 84 -6.32 9.40 6.08
N GLN A 85 -5.82 10.31 6.89
CA GLN A 85 -4.64 10.05 7.70
C GLN A 85 -5.06 9.30 8.97
N VAL A 86 -4.24 8.33 9.40
CA VAL A 86 -4.46 7.61 10.64
C VAL A 86 -3.96 8.43 11.84
N ASP A 87 -4.59 8.28 13.00
CA ASP A 87 -4.32 9.12 14.18
C ASP A 87 -2.83 9.16 14.56
N VAL A 88 -2.13 8.02 14.44
CA VAL A 88 -0.70 7.93 14.74
C VAL A 88 0.19 8.83 13.88
N TYR A 89 -0.32 9.33 12.75
CA TYR A 89 0.43 10.27 11.90
C TYR A 89 0.64 11.64 12.57
N GLU A 90 -0.12 11.98 13.60
CA GLU A 90 0.11 13.19 14.40
C GLU A 90 1.47 13.18 15.13
N GLU A 91 2.02 11.98 15.38
CA GLU A 91 3.33 11.80 16.03
C GLU A 91 4.51 11.81 15.06
N GLY A 92 4.27 11.97 13.76
CA GLY A 92 5.32 11.93 12.73
C GLY A 92 6.12 13.24 12.63
N ASP A 93 7.43 13.12 12.47
CA ASP A 93 8.33 14.25 12.18
C ASP A 93 8.29 14.61 10.69
N TRP A 94 7.12 15.03 10.21
CA TRP A 94 6.88 15.32 8.81
C TRP A 94 7.67 16.54 8.33
N THR A 95 8.44 16.37 7.26
CA THR A 95 9.17 17.44 6.58
C THR A 95 8.23 18.23 5.67
N TYR A 96 7.27 17.54 5.04
CA TYR A 96 6.36 18.16 4.09
C TYR A 96 5.00 18.42 4.74
N CYS A 97 4.71 19.72 4.95
CA CYS A 97 3.39 20.15 5.39
C CYS A 97 2.40 20.11 4.23
N GLY A 98 1.16 19.76 4.50
CA GLY A 98 0.04 19.80 3.58
C GLY A 98 -1.27 19.77 4.36
N SER A 99 -2.30 20.43 3.86
CA SER A 99 -3.65 20.29 4.38
C SER A 99 -4.16 18.87 4.13
N GLU A 100 -5.25 18.47 4.77
CA GLU A 100 -5.87 17.16 4.54
C GLU A 100 -6.20 16.92 3.04
N GLU A 101 -6.59 17.99 2.32
CA GLU A 101 -6.91 17.92 0.88
C GLU A 101 -5.66 17.79 0.00
N GLU A 102 -4.48 18.16 0.50
CA GLU A 102 -3.21 18.08 -0.24
C GLU A 102 -2.45 16.77 -0.01
N VAL A 103 -2.87 15.97 0.99
CA VAL A 103 -2.20 14.72 1.35
C VAL A 103 -2.97 13.52 0.78
N MET A 104 -2.30 12.68 0.03
CA MET A 104 -2.81 11.36 -0.36
C MET A 104 -2.11 10.28 0.45
N VAL A 105 -2.85 9.28 0.90
CA VAL A 105 -2.34 8.17 1.72
C VAL A 105 -2.54 6.85 1.02
N LEU A 106 -1.49 6.02 1.03
CA LEU A 106 -1.52 4.64 0.57
C LEU A 106 -1.57 3.71 1.78
N HIS A 107 -2.66 2.97 1.90
CA HIS A 107 -2.84 1.96 2.94
C HIS A 107 -2.91 0.55 2.33
N THR A 108 -2.53 -0.45 3.10
CA THR A 108 -2.78 -1.88 2.82
C THR A 108 -2.34 -2.31 1.42
N LEU A 109 -1.15 -1.90 0.99
CA LEU A 109 -0.60 -2.40 -0.28
C LEU A 109 -0.28 -3.90 -0.14
N ALA A 110 -1.09 -4.72 -0.80
CA ALA A 110 -1.00 -6.17 -0.81
C ALA A 110 -0.65 -6.67 -2.21
N VAL A 111 0.47 -7.36 -2.34
CA VAL A 111 0.90 -7.99 -3.60
C VAL A 111 0.84 -9.50 -3.42
N ASN A 112 0.21 -10.20 -4.37
CA ASN A 112 0.13 -11.66 -4.36
C ASN A 112 1.54 -12.26 -4.24
N PRO A 113 1.85 -13.06 -3.20
CA PRO A 113 3.16 -13.66 -3.01
C PRO A 113 3.64 -14.48 -4.22
N ASN A 114 2.71 -15.10 -4.96
CA ASN A 114 3.02 -15.85 -6.16
C ASN A 114 3.40 -14.97 -7.37
N ALA A 115 3.14 -13.67 -7.29
CA ALA A 115 3.46 -12.69 -8.34
C ALA A 115 4.60 -11.74 -7.95
N THR A 116 5.37 -12.06 -6.90
CA THR A 116 6.50 -11.25 -6.44
C THR A 116 7.67 -11.23 -7.44
N ARG A 117 8.60 -10.27 -7.26
CA ARG A 117 9.78 -10.04 -8.12
C ARG A 117 9.45 -9.60 -9.55
N ARG A 118 8.20 -9.25 -9.84
CA ARG A 118 7.71 -8.76 -11.13
C ARG A 118 7.57 -7.24 -11.19
N GLY A 119 8.04 -6.53 -10.16
CA GLY A 119 7.96 -5.06 -10.09
C GLY A 119 6.58 -4.50 -9.67
N LEU A 120 5.60 -5.36 -9.35
CA LEU A 120 4.22 -4.97 -9.03
C LEU A 120 4.12 -3.92 -7.92
N GLY A 121 4.86 -4.09 -6.82
CA GLY A 121 4.85 -3.12 -5.73
C GLY A 121 5.32 -1.74 -6.19
N SER A 122 6.42 -1.67 -6.97
CA SER A 122 6.90 -0.41 -7.55
C SER A 122 5.91 0.20 -8.53
N ALA A 123 5.27 -0.63 -9.36
CA ALA A 123 4.29 -0.18 -10.35
C ALA A 123 3.03 0.37 -9.65
N PHE A 124 2.59 -0.29 -8.57
CA PHE A 124 1.44 0.18 -7.79
C PHE A 124 1.72 1.52 -7.10
N VAL A 125 2.92 1.69 -6.51
CA VAL A 125 3.30 2.97 -5.89
C VAL A 125 3.36 4.09 -6.93
N LYS A 126 3.87 3.83 -8.13
CA LYS A 126 3.84 4.83 -9.23
C LYS A 126 2.42 5.19 -9.65
N PHE A 127 1.53 4.20 -9.77
CA PHE A 127 0.12 4.47 -10.02
C PHE A 127 -0.49 5.34 -8.92
N TYR A 128 -0.20 5.06 -7.66
CA TYR A 128 -0.63 5.88 -6.52
C TYR A 128 -0.12 7.33 -6.64
N GLU A 129 1.13 7.55 -6.99
CA GLU A 129 1.71 8.88 -7.21
C GLU A 129 0.99 9.62 -8.35
N GLU A 130 0.76 8.95 -9.49
CA GLU A 130 0.03 9.52 -10.62
C GLU A 130 -1.43 9.85 -10.26
N TYR A 131 -2.08 8.97 -9.48
CA TYR A 131 -3.44 9.19 -9.00
C TYR A 131 -3.53 10.38 -8.04
N ALA A 132 -2.57 10.53 -7.13
CA ALA A 132 -2.48 11.67 -6.23
C ALA A 132 -2.34 12.99 -6.98
N ILE A 133 -1.48 13.06 -7.99
CA ILE A 133 -1.34 14.23 -8.88
C ILE A 133 -2.67 14.57 -9.55
N GLN A 134 -3.38 13.58 -10.10
CA GLN A 134 -4.68 13.77 -10.75
C GLN A 134 -5.75 14.30 -9.77
N LYS A 135 -5.60 14.01 -8.47
CA LYS A 135 -6.48 14.49 -7.40
C LYS A 135 -6.06 15.86 -6.84
N GLY A 136 -4.97 16.44 -7.32
CA GLY A 136 -4.46 17.73 -6.86
C GLY A 136 -3.67 17.65 -5.56
N CYS A 137 -3.30 16.46 -5.10
CA CYS A 137 -2.45 16.28 -3.93
C CYS A 137 -1.00 16.55 -4.28
N SER A 138 -0.27 17.14 -3.33
CA SER A 138 1.15 17.49 -3.46
C SER A 138 2.05 16.74 -2.48
N VAL A 139 1.46 16.07 -1.49
CA VAL A 139 2.17 15.30 -0.45
C VAL A 139 1.62 13.87 -0.42
N LEU A 140 2.53 12.94 -0.33
CA LEU A 140 2.24 11.52 -0.22
C LEU A 140 2.64 11.02 1.14
N ARG A 141 1.78 10.24 1.79
CA ARG A 141 2.06 9.57 3.06
C ARG A 141 1.72 8.09 2.98
N MET A 142 2.45 7.30 3.71
CA MET A 142 2.18 5.87 3.91
C MET A 142 2.90 5.39 5.17
N ASP A 143 2.62 4.18 5.56
CA ASP A 143 3.29 3.54 6.69
C ASP A 143 3.63 2.09 6.37
N THR A 144 4.49 1.54 7.21
CA THR A 144 4.79 0.11 7.21
C THR A 144 5.36 -0.33 8.56
N ASN A 145 5.28 -1.61 8.87
CA ASN A 145 5.91 -2.16 10.06
C ASN A 145 7.44 -2.01 9.99
N GLU A 146 8.10 -1.67 11.09
CA GLU A 146 9.56 -1.54 11.18
C GLU A 146 10.30 -2.77 10.66
N ARG A 147 9.76 -3.96 10.89
CA ARG A 147 10.33 -5.24 10.46
C ARG A 147 10.15 -5.53 8.96
N ASN A 148 9.30 -4.78 8.27
CA ASN A 148 9.07 -4.93 6.83
C ASN A 148 10.20 -4.29 6.01
N THR A 149 11.37 -4.88 6.10
CA THR A 149 12.58 -4.36 5.43
C THR A 149 12.47 -4.33 3.91
N ILE A 150 11.62 -5.17 3.33
CA ILE A 150 11.37 -5.22 1.88
C ILE A 150 10.62 -3.96 1.44
N ALA A 151 9.54 -3.62 2.12
CA ALA A 151 8.75 -2.40 1.84
C ALA A 151 9.58 -1.13 2.10
N ARG A 152 10.28 -1.05 3.23
CA ARG A 152 11.15 0.10 3.56
C ARG A 152 12.22 0.34 2.48
N LYS A 153 12.88 -0.72 1.99
CA LYS A 153 13.86 -0.61 0.90
C LYS A 153 13.21 -0.17 -0.41
N LEU A 154 12.02 -0.68 -0.72
CA LEU A 154 11.24 -0.29 -1.89
C LEU A 154 10.91 1.19 -1.86
N TYR A 155 10.29 1.67 -0.78
CA TYR A 155 9.86 3.05 -0.65
C TYR A 155 11.04 4.03 -0.67
N ARG A 156 12.12 3.71 0.03
CA ARG A 156 13.36 4.52 -0.03
C ARG A 156 13.90 4.62 -1.47
N LYS A 157 13.90 3.52 -2.24
CA LYS A 157 14.33 3.52 -3.66
C LYS A 157 13.42 4.38 -4.54
N LEU A 158 12.15 4.52 -4.17
CA LEU A 158 11.17 5.36 -4.86
C LEU A 158 11.18 6.82 -4.37
N GLY A 159 12.10 7.18 -3.48
CA GLY A 159 12.32 8.55 -3.01
C GLY A 159 11.47 8.95 -1.80
N TYR A 160 10.87 7.99 -1.09
CA TYR A 160 10.19 8.27 0.18
C TYR A 160 11.20 8.44 1.31
N LEU A 161 10.93 9.40 2.19
CA LEU A 161 11.67 9.68 3.41
C LEU A 161 10.95 9.05 4.60
N GLU A 162 11.69 8.49 5.55
CA GLU A 162 11.14 8.04 6.81
C GLU A 162 10.99 9.23 7.76
N ALA A 163 9.76 9.55 8.16
CA ALA A 163 9.39 10.67 9.04
C ALA A 163 9.26 10.25 10.51
N GLY A 164 9.77 9.08 10.86
CA GLY A 164 9.80 8.58 12.24
C GLY A 164 9.36 7.13 12.35
N ILE A 165 9.58 6.56 13.53
CA ILE A 165 9.09 5.23 13.93
C ILE A 165 8.30 5.41 15.22
N VAL A 166 7.00 5.10 15.18
CA VAL A 166 6.08 5.34 16.28
C VAL A 166 5.58 4.02 16.86
N PRO A 167 5.79 3.76 18.16
CA PRO A 167 5.17 2.61 18.82
C PRO A 167 3.68 2.84 19.04
N CYS A 168 2.86 1.91 18.58
CA CYS A 168 1.40 2.05 18.66
C CYS A 168 0.68 0.69 18.70
N GLU A 169 -0.61 0.72 18.99
CA GLU A 169 -1.55 -0.29 18.53
C GLU A 169 -2.05 0.13 17.16
N PHE A 170 -1.94 -0.72 16.16
CA PHE A 170 -2.31 -0.36 14.80
C PHE A 170 -3.23 -1.41 14.16
N ASN A 171 -4.41 -0.99 13.74
CA ASN A 171 -5.45 -1.87 13.18
C ASN A 171 -5.78 -3.08 14.08
N GLY A 172 -5.84 -2.88 15.40
CA GLY A 172 -6.08 -3.93 16.39
C GLY A 172 -4.89 -4.87 16.65
N ILE A 173 -3.71 -4.53 16.11
CA ILE A 173 -2.46 -5.26 16.36
C ILE A 173 -1.67 -4.49 17.41
N PRO A 174 -1.40 -5.06 18.60
CA PRO A 174 -0.63 -4.39 19.64
C PRO A 174 0.87 -4.39 19.34
N GLU A 175 1.59 -3.50 20.01
CA GLU A 175 3.06 -3.44 20.04
C GLU A 175 3.70 -3.32 18.63
N VAL A 176 3.06 -2.54 17.76
CA VAL A 176 3.59 -2.24 16.42
C VAL A 176 4.54 -1.06 16.52
N ASN A 177 5.73 -1.19 15.94
CA ASN A 177 6.58 -0.05 15.60
C ASN A 177 6.29 0.33 14.14
N LEU A 178 5.54 1.42 13.95
CA LEU A 178 5.08 1.87 12.65
C LEU A 178 6.06 2.90 12.09
N VAL A 179 6.66 2.58 10.94
CA VAL A 179 7.51 3.51 10.20
C VAL A 179 6.63 4.38 9.35
N LEU A 180 6.68 5.68 9.58
CA LEU A 180 5.96 6.69 8.81
C LEU A 180 6.82 7.14 7.63
N LEU A 181 6.22 7.25 6.45
CA LEU A 181 6.95 7.62 5.24
C LEU A 181 6.21 8.73 4.48
N GLU A 182 6.99 9.63 3.90
CA GLU A 182 6.48 10.74 3.12
C GLU A 182 7.26 10.97 1.83
N LYS A 183 6.60 11.61 0.86
CA LYS A 183 7.22 12.12 -0.37
C LYS A 183 6.46 13.35 -0.84
N LYS A 184 7.20 14.33 -1.37
CA LYS A 184 6.62 15.48 -2.08
C LYS A 184 6.60 15.18 -3.58
N LEU A 185 5.47 15.48 -4.21
CA LEU A 185 5.28 15.38 -5.68
C LEU A 185 5.81 16.61 -6.40
#